data_a64f507a92a52dfb8138d2c76656f316
#
_entry.id   a64f507a92a52dfb8138d2c76656f316
#
_cell.length_a   1.000
_cell.length_b   1.000
_cell.length_c   1.000
_cell.angle_alpha   90.00
_cell.angle_beta   90.00
_cell.angle_gamma   90.00
#
_symmetry.space_group_name_H-M   'P 1'
#
loop_
_entity.id
_entity.type
_entity.pdbx_description
1 polymer ?
#
loop_
_entity_poly.entity_id
_entity_poly.type
_entity_poly.pdbx_seq_one_letter_code
_entity_poly.pdbx_strand_id
1 'polypeptide(L)'
;MSVLLCCQALSLSLFAQQQKVDTAHIYSIPEIMVSDPYQTREVRSASPLQVFNKDELKNLQALQVSDAVKHFAGVTVKDYGGIGGLKTVSIRSLGAQHTAVSYDGITVSDCQTGQVDIGRFSLNNVDRLSLNNGQSDNIFQPARFFASAGILNIQTLTPHFKEDKPTNIAAEFKTGSWGLVNPSLFLEQQLNKKWSMTANGEWMSSDGHYPFTLRYGNDADVQVSKEKRRNTDVENLRAEISAFANLSDKEQWRLKAYYYQSSRGLPNATTLYYDFSRQNLQDKNTFIQSQYKKEFSRKWVFQTSAKWNWSYQNYQDPDALTSVGGTDNSYYQQEYYLSASALYRIWNNLSFSLSTDGSINTMNANLQNFVSPTRYSWLTAFAGKYVNEWVTLSASALATVINEKAKNGGSAGNHRKLSPNVSISLKPFHNEELRFRFFYKDIFRLPSFNDLYYQ
;
A
#
# COMPACT_ATOMS: atom_id res chain seq x y z
N MET A 1 -12.37 45.49 -56.62
CA MET A 1 -13.80 45.30 -56.25
C MET A 1 -13.98 43.86 -55.73
N SER A 2 -13.20 43.47 -54.72
CA SER A 2 -13.23 42.07 -54.15
C SER A 2 -12.84 42.03 -52.66
N VAL A 3 -12.90 43.14 -51.96
CA VAL A 3 -12.54 43.17 -50.49
C VAL A 3 -13.69 43.60 -49.61
N LEU A 4 -14.86 43.91 -50.19
CA LEU A 4 -16.04 44.39 -49.45
C LEU A 4 -17.13 43.35 -49.15
N LEU A 5 -16.89 42.06 -49.48
CA LEU A 5 -17.90 41.00 -49.28
C LEU A 5 -17.59 40.04 -48.11
N CYS A 6 -16.42 40.21 -47.42
CA CYS A 6 -16.08 39.33 -46.29
C CYS A 6 -16.43 39.93 -44.89
N CYS A 7 -16.89 41.19 -44.80
CA CYS A 7 -17.20 41.82 -43.52
C CYS A 7 -18.71 41.78 -43.15
N GLN A 8 -19.55 41.18 -43.97
CA GLN A 8 -21.02 41.09 -43.65
C GLN A 8 -21.47 39.71 -43.18
N ALA A 9 -20.59 38.70 -43.03
CA ALA A 9 -20.96 37.38 -42.56
C ALA A 9 -20.65 37.12 -41.05
N LEU A 10 -20.22 38.15 -40.31
CA LEU A 10 -19.80 37.99 -38.90
C LEU A 10 -20.68 38.77 -37.89
N SER A 11 -21.89 39.24 -38.32
CA SER A 11 -22.80 40.00 -37.44
C SER A 11 -24.11 39.30 -37.11
N LEU A 12 -24.21 37.99 -37.25
CA LEU A 12 -25.44 37.22 -37.03
C LEU A 12 -25.23 36.03 -36.10
N SER A 13 -24.77 36.26 -34.86
CA SER A 13 -24.94 35.28 -33.78
C SER A 13 -24.68 35.84 -32.38
N LEU A 14 -25.23 36.97 -32.05
CA LEU A 14 -25.29 37.47 -30.67
C LEU A 14 -26.74 37.72 -30.27
N PHE A 15 -27.62 36.70 -30.40
CA PHE A 15 -28.81 36.61 -29.58
C PHE A 15 -28.48 35.72 -28.39
N ALA A 16 -27.94 36.35 -27.34
CA ALA A 16 -27.96 35.79 -26.03
C ALA A 16 -29.41 35.63 -25.61
N GLN A 17 -29.93 34.43 -25.52
CA GLN A 17 -31.16 34.11 -24.83
C GLN A 17 -31.02 34.58 -23.38
N GLN A 18 -31.62 35.71 -23.03
CA GLN A 18 -31.92 36.03 -21.64
C GLN A 18 -32.96 35.01 -21.16
N GLN A 19 -32.50 33.92 -20.55
CA GLN A 19 -33.37 33.13 -19.69
C GLN A 19 -33.79 34.01 -18.53
N LYS A 20 -35.09 34.33 -18.46
CA LYS A 20 -35.70 34.88 -17.27
C LYS A 20 -35.46 33.93 -16.13
N VAL A 21 -34.52 34.25 -15.25
CA VAL A 21 -34.38 33.58 -13.97
C VAL A 21 -35.61 33.93 -13.14
N ASP A 22 -36.45 32.94 -12.91
CA ASP A 22 -37.59 33.04 -12.02
C ASP A 22 -37.06 33.12 -10.58
N THR A 23 -37.02 34.33 -10.02
CA THR A 23 -36.47 34.65 -8.70
C THR A 23 -37.40 34.32 -7.53
N ALA A 24 -38.45 33.51 -7.75
CA ALA A 24 -39.52 33.31 -6.76
C ALA A 24 -39.37 32.10 -5.83
N HIS A 25 -38.33 31.27 -5.97
CA HIS A 25 -38.03 30.21 -4.99
C HIS A 25 -36.52 30.12 -4.75
N ILE A 26 -36.01 30.95 -3.87
CA ILE A 26 -34.74 30.70 -3.22
C ILE A 26 -34.99 29.52 -2.24
N TYR A 27 -34.89 28.30 -2.74
CA TYR A 27 -34.54 27.19 -1.86
C TYR A 27 -33.14 27.50 -1.38
N SER A 28 -32.97 27.92 -0.15
CA SER A 28 -31.72 27.80 0.55
C SER A 28 -31.49 26.30 0.67
N ILE A 29 -30.85 25.71 -0.32
CA ILE A 29 -30.19 24.42 -0.19
C ILE A 29 -29.23 24.68 0.96
N PRO A 30 -29.40 24.02 2.13
CA PRO A 30 -28.37 24.11 3.14
C PRO A 30 -27.09 23.74 2.41
N GLU A 31 -26.10 24.61 2.48
CA GLU A 31 -24.81 24.41 1.88
C GLU A 31 -24.34 23.04 2.39
N ILE A 32 -24.56 22.00 1.58
CA ILE A 32 -23.93 20.73 1.79
C ILE A 32 -22.47 21.08 1.53
N MET A 33 -21.77 21.50 2.60
CA MET A 33 -20.35 21.42 2.61
C MET A 33 -20.06 19.94 2.42
N VAL A 34 -19.84 19.53 1.17
CA VAL A 34 -19.11 18.33 0.83
C VAL A 34 -17.67 18.62 1.21
N SER A 35 -17.44 18.81 2.52
CA SER A 35 -16.11 18.73 3.05
C SER A 35 -15.74 17.26 2.90
N ASP A 36 -14.81 16.96 1.99
CA ASP A 36 -14.19 15.65 1.95
C ASP A 36 -13.72 15.37 3.39
N PRO A 37 -14.32 14.38 4.08
CA PRO A 37 -13.98 14.09 5.47
C PRO A 37 -12.49 13.76 5.64
N TYR A 38 -11.77 13.56 4.53
CA TYR A 38 -10.34 13.27 4.48
C TYR A 38 -9.48 14.52 4.41
N GLN A 39 -9.82 15.55 3.62
CA GLN A 39 -9.11 16.84 3.65
C GLN A 39 -9.17 17.46 5.06
N THR A 40 -10.33 17.37 5.71
CA THR A 40 -10.49 17.81 7.11
C THR A 40 -9.59 16.97 8.05
N ARG A 41 -9.39 15.69 7.74
CA ARG A 41 -8.57 14.78 8.52
C ARG A 41 -7.07 15.04 8.34
N GLU A 42 -6.62 15.33 7.12
CA GLU A 42 -5.24 15.71 6.82
C GLU A 42 -4.83 16.98 7.58
N VAL A 43 -5.69 17.99 7.55
CA VAL A 43 -5.45 19.26 8.23
C VAL A 43 -5.42 19.10 9.76
N ARG A 44 -6.30 18.27 10.34
CA ARG A 44 -6.43 18.09 11.79
C ARG A 44 -5.49 17.07 12.39
N SER A 45 -4.88 16.20 11.57
CA SER A 45 -4.00 15.15 12.05
C SER A 45 -2.80 15.71 12.83
N ALA A 46 -2.47 15.11 13.96
CA ALA A 46 -1.29 15.47 14.74
C ALA A 46 0.02 14.96 14.11
N SER A 47 -0.05 13.93 13.27
CA SER A 47 1.06 13.51 12.41
C SER A 47 0.77 13.85 10.94
N PRO A 48 1.79 14.11 10.11
CA PRO A 48 1.58 14.38 8.70
C PRO A 48 0.89 13.22 8.00
N LEU A 49 -0.29 13.47 7.45
CA LEU A 49 -1.07 12.55 6.63
C LEU A 49 -1.15 13.12 5.21
N GLN A 50 -0.86 12.29 4.23
CA GLN A 50 -1.02 12.61 2.81
C GLN A 50 -1.96 11.56 2.20
N VAL A 51 -2.86 11.99 1.33
CA VAL A 51 -3.87 11.12 0.72
C VAL A 51 -3.94 11.39 -0.78
N PHE A 52 -4.05 10.34 -1.57
CA PHE A 52 -4.50 10.38 -2.95
C PHE A 52 -5.81 9.60 -3.05
N ASN A 53 -6.84 10.26 -3.51
CA ASN A 53 -8.12 9.63 -3.83
C ASN A 53 -8.10 9.03 -5.25
N LYS A 54 -9.16 8.32 -5.62
CA LYS A 54 -9.27 7.64 -6.91
C LYS A 54 -9.08 8.56 -8.12
N ASP A 55 -9.60 9.80 -8.07
CA ASP A 55 -9.53 10.73 -9.20
C ASP A 55 -8.12 11.31 -9.32
N GLU A 56 -7.47 11.62 -8.21
CA GLU A 56 -6.06 12.03 -8.18
C GLU A 56 -5.15 10.92 -8.70
N LEU A 57 -5.37 9.66 -8.28
CA LEU A 57 -4.61 8.50 -8.76
C LEU A 57 -4.74 8.29 -10.28
N LYS A 58 -5.92 8.50 -10.84
CA LYS A 58 -6.13 8.45 -12.30
C LYS A 58 -5.35 9.55 -13.03
N ASN A 59 -5.30 10.76 -12.47
CA ASN A 59 -4.58 11.88 -13.06
C ASN A 59 -3.07 11.67 -13.08
N LEU A 60 -2.53 10.87 -12.15
CA LEU A 60 -1.11 10.52 -12.13
C LEU A 60 -0.68 9.60 -13.29
N GLN A 61 -1.62 8.95 -13.98
CA GLN A 61 -1.36 7.97 -15.03
C GLN A 61 -0.34 6.89 -14.63
N ALA A 62 -0.29 6.57 -13.36
CA ALA A 62 0.65 5.62 -12.80
C ALA A 62 0.28 4.17 -13.17
N LEU A 63 1.27 3.34 -13.45
CA LEU A 63 1.08 1.94 -13.81
C LEU A 63 0.81 1.07 -12.58
N GLN A 64 1.54 1.34 -11.50
CA GLN A 64 1.54 0.55 -10.27
C GLN A 64 1.44 1.47 -9.05
N VAL A 65 1.09 0.90 -7.90
CA VAL A 65 1.08 1.61 -6.62
C VAL A 65 2.42 2.30 -6.33
N SER A 66 3.53 1.66 -6.65
CA SER A 66 4.87 2.21 -6.47
C SER A 66 5.10 3.52 -7.22
N ASP A 67 4.47 3.71 -8.39
CA ASP A 67 4.62 4.94 -9.17
C ASP A 67 3.82 6.08 -8.54
N ALA A 68 2.61 5.80 -8.07
CA ALA A 68 1.81 6.78 -7.34
C ALA A 68 2.46 7.23 -6.02
N VAL A 69 3.06 6.29 -5.29
CA VAL A 69 3.72 6.55 -3.99
C VAL A 69 4.94 7.49 -4.11
N LYS A 70 5.60 7.54 -5.27
CA LYS A 70 6.71 8.49 -5.53
C LYS A 70 6.29 9.96 -5.39
N HIS A 71 5.00 10.26 -5.55
CA HIS A 71 4.46 11.63 -5.45
C HIS A 71 4.17 12.08 -4.02
N PHE A 72 4.26 11.19 -3.02
CA PHE A 72 4.16 11.59 -1.62
C PHE A 72 5.43 12.30 -1.16
N ALA A 73 5.27 13.41 -0.44
CA ALA A 73 6.39 14.15 0.10
C ALA A 73 7.14 13.35 1.19
N GLY A 74 8.47 13.36 1.12
CA GLY A 74 9.33 12.67 2.07
C GLY A 74 9.39 11.15 1.88
N VAL A 75 9.00 10.66 0.72
CA VAL A 75 9.07 9.24 0.34
C VAL A 75 10.21 9.01 -0.64
N THR A 76 10.91 7.92 -0.44
CA THR A 76 11.87 7.37 -1.41
C THR A 76 11.41 5.96 -1.78
N VAL A 77 11.16 5.74 -3.07
CA VAL A 77 10.93 4.41 -3.62
C VAL A 77 12.25 3.91 -4.22
N LYS A 78 12.79 2.84 -3.66
CA LYS A 78 13.91 2.12 -4.28
C LYS A 78 13.35 1.16 -5.31
N ASP A 79 13.85 1.28 -6.54
CA ASP A 79 13.50 0.46 -7.67
C ASP A 79 14.71 -0.40 -8.07
N TYR A 80 14.56 -1.71 -8.01
CA TYR A 80 15.64 -2.66 -8.22
C TYR A 80 15.58 -3.34 -9.61
N GLY A 81 14.98 -2.71 -10.59
CA GLY A 81 15.01 -3.26 -11.94
C GLY A 81 13.89 -2.81 -12.90
N GLY A 82 13.39 -1.60 -12.78
CA GLY A 82 12.40 -1.05 -13.70
C GLY A 82 10.98 -1.65 -13.54
N ILE A 83 10.30 -2.00 -14.63
CA ILE A 83 8.89 -2.41 -14.61
C ILE A 83 8.68 -3.67 -13.76
N GLY A 84 9.57 -4.66 -13.85
CA GLY A 84 9.50 -5.92 -13.11
C GLY A 84 10.27 -5.93 -11.79
N GLY A 85 11.04 -4.88 -11.50
CA GLY A 85 11.90 -4.83 -10.31
C GLY A 85 11.14 -4.81 -9.00
N LEU A 86 11.79 -5.32 -7.95
CA LEU A 86 11.35 -5.13 -6.58
C LEU A 86 11.27 -3.63 -6.27
N LYS A 87 10.18 -3.16 -5.70
CA LYS A 87 9.97 -1.76 -5.33
C LYS A 87 9.63 -1.63 -3.86
N THR A 88 10.53 -1.00 -3.11
CA THR A 88 10.35 -0.79 -1.68
C THR A 88 10.18 0.68 -1.35
N VAL A 89 9.39 0.96 -0.32
CA VAL A 89 9.08 2.34 0.12
C VAL A 89 9.77 2.64 1.44
N SER A 90 10.48 3.76 1.49
CA SER A 90 11.09 4.31 2.70
C SER A 90 10.55 5.70 2.96
N ILE A 91 10.18 5.98 4.22
CA ILE A 91 9.70 7.28 4.67
C ILE A 91 10.83 7.99 5.40
N ARG A 92 11.15 9.23 4.97
CA ARG A 92 12.19 10.08 5.58
C ARG A 92 13.53 9.36 5.80
N SER A 93 13.91 8.50 4.85
CA SER A 93 15.17 7.73 4.87
C SER A 93 15.34 6.76 6.05
N LEU A 94 14.26 6.40 6.77
CA LEU A 94 14.33 5.46 7.89
C LEU A 94 14.53 4.00 7.46
N GLY A 95 14.51 3.72 6.16
CA GLY A 95 14.60 2.36 5.61
C GLY A 95 13.22 1.71 5.39
N ALA A 96 13.13 0.90 4.35
CA ALA A 96 11.86 0.28 3.95
C ALA A 96 11.30 -0.67 5.01
N GLN A 97 12.15 -1.30 5.78
CA GLN A 97 11.78 -2.19 6.89
C GLN A 97 11.07 -1.48 8.06
N HIS A 98 11.12 -0.16 8.15
CA HIS A 98 10.43 0.64 9.17
C HIS A 98 9.10 1.21 8.67
N THR A 99 8.76 1.00 7.39
CA THR A 99 7.50 1.42 6.79
C THR A 99 6.54 0.23 6.71
N ALA A 100 5.43 0.30 7.43
CA ALA A 100 4.38 -0.69 7.26
C ALA A 100 3.60 -0.42 5.97
N VAL A 101 3.25 -1.47 5.27
CA VAL A 101 2.30 -1.45 4.17
C VAL A 101 1.02 -2.14 4.62
N SER A 102 -0.10 -1.47 4.48
CA SER A 102 -1.42 -2.01 4.79
C SER A 102 -2.24 -2.18 3.52
N TYR A 103 -2.93 -3.29 3.42
CA TYR A 103 -3.89 -3.58 2.35
C TYR A 103 -5.26 -3.81 2.97
N ASP A 104 -6.18 -2.86 2.74
CA ASP A 104 -7.52 -2.82 3.37
C ASP A 104 -7.51 -2.93 4.90
N GLY A 105 -6.58 -2.22 5.55
CA GLY A 105 -6.52 -2.15 7.02
C GLY A 105 -5.85 -3.35 7.70
N ILE A 106 -5.24 -4.26 6.94
CA ILE A 106 -4.43 -5.36 7.47
C ILE A 106 -3.01 -5.25 6.91
N THR A 107 -2.00 -5.33 7.78
CA THR A 107 -0.61 -5.19 7.35
C THR A 107 -0.20 -6.36 6.46
N VAL A 108 0.54 -6.02 5.41
CA VAL A 108 1.29 -6.97 4.60
C VAL A 108 2.67 -7.12 5.22
N SER A 109 3.13 -8.33 5.39
CA SER A 109 4.42 -8.63 6.00
C SER A 109 5.27 -9.52 5.09
N ASP A 110 6.57 -9.33 5.18
CA ASP A 110 7.61 -10.22 4.68
C ASP A 110 8.58 -10.49 5.84
N CYS A 111 8.62 -11.73 6.31
CA CYS A 111 9.46 -12.07 7.45
C CYS A 111 10.91 -12.38 7.03
N GLN A 112 11.15 -12.65 5.75
CA GLN A 112 12.48 -12.94 5.20
C GLN A 112 13.34 -11.68 5.16
N THR A 113 12.87 -10.64 4.46
CA THR A 113 13.61 -9.40 4.22
C THR A 113 13.16 -8.24 5.11
N GLY A 114 11.97 -8.34 5.69
CA GLY A 114 11.33 -7.26 6.43
C GLY A 114 10.87 -6.10 5.56
N GLN A 115 10.89 -6.23 4.23
CA GLN A 115 10.52 -5.20 3.27
C GLN A 115 9.40 -5.70 2.39
N VAL A 116 8.43 -4.84 2.09
CA VAL A 116 7.28 -5.18 1.24
C VAL A 116 7.51 -4.64 -0.17
N ASP A 117 7.40 -5.51 -1.17
CA ASP A 117 7.33 -5.09 -2.56
C ASP A 117 5.97 -4.43 -2.84
N ILE A 118 5.97 -3.12 -3.02
CA ILE A 118 4.76 -2.36 -3.35
C ILE A 118 4.43 -2.38 -4.85
N GLY A 119 5.34 -2.86 -5.70
CA GLY A 119 5.12 -3.05 -7.13
C GLY A 119 4.14 -4.19 -7.46
N ARG A 120 3.89 -5.08 -6.50
CA ARG A 120 2.94 -6.18 -6.67
C ARG A 120 1.47 -5.79 -6.57
N PHE A 121 1.16 -4.56 -6.14
CA PHE A 121 -0.22 -4.09 -6.01
C PHE A 121 -0.64 -3.30 -7.24
N SER A 122 -1.79 -3.66 -7.81
CA SER A 122 -2.42 -2.94 -8.92
C SER A 122 -3.03 -1.62 -8.43
N LEU A 123 -3.08 -0.61 -9.31
CA LEU A 123 -3.86 0.61 -9.08
C LEU A 123 -5.31 0.51 -9.57
N ASN A 124 -5.64 -0.48 -10.40
CA ASN A 124 -6.92 -0.55 -11.10
C ASN A 124 -8.12 -0.69 -10.15
N ASN A 125 -7.92 -1.31 -8.98
CA ASN A 125 -8.94 -1.48 -7.96
C ASN A 125 -8.68 -0.65 -6.69
N VAL A 126 -7.77 0.31 -6.73
CA VAL A 126 -7.47 1.18 -5.57
C VAL A 126 -8.40 2.37 -5.56
N ASP A 127 -9.07 2.58 -4.42
CA ASP A 127 -9.88 3.76 -4.12
C ASP A 127 -9.04 4.89 -3.54
N ARG A 128 -8.08 4.52 -2.69
CA ARG A 128 -7.26 5.48 -1.96
C ARG A 128 -5.91 4.94 -1.59
N LEU A 129 -4.91 5.80 -1.73
CA LEU A 129 -3.59 5.65 -1.09
C LEU A 129 -3.44 6.70 -0.01
N SER A 130 -3.01 6.32 1.18
CA SER A 130 -2.68 7.28 2.23
C SER A 130 -1.37 6.94 2.92
N LEU A 131 -0.61 7.97 3.24
CA LEU A 131 0.68 7.88 3.90
C LEU A 131 0.63 8.63 5.22
N ASN A 132 0.81 7.91 6.32
CA ASN A 132 1.00 8.49 7.64
C ASN A 132 2.49 8.51 7.99
N ASN A 133 3.04 9.71 8.20
CA ASN A 133 4.40 9.89 8.71
C ASN A 133 4.37 9.98 10.24
N GLY A 134 4.74 8.90 10.93
CA GLY A 134 4.61 8.78 12.38
C GLY A 134 3.39 7.97 12.79
N GLN A 135 2.86 8.25 13.98
CA GLN A 135 1.67 7.56 14.48
C GLN A 135 0.40 8.17 13.88
N SER A 136 -0.43 7.32 13.28
CA SER A 136 -1.75 7.74 12.85
C SER A 136 -2.62 8.17 14.04
N ASP A 137 -3.41 9.22 13.85
CA ASP A 137 -4.42 9.68 14.82
C ASP A 137 -5.59 8.70 14.97
N ASN A 138 -5.70 7.72 14.10
CA ASN A 138 -6.67 6.67 14.24
C ASN A 138 -6.22 5.72 15.34
N ILE A 139 -6.79 5.85 16.53
CA ILE A 139 -6.50 4.94 17.65
C ILE A 139 -7.23 3.59 17.52
N PHE A 140 -8.30 3.52 16.70
CA PHE A 140 -9.06 2.31 16.44
C PHE A 140 -8.47 1.56 15.25
N GLN A 141 -7.40 0.83 15.50
CA GLN A 141 -6.63 0.08 14.49
C GLN A 141 -5.92 -1.10 15.16
N PRO A 142 -5.48 -2.12 14.40
CA PRO A 142 -4.68 -3.23 14.90
C PRO A 142 -3.42 -2.77 15.65
N ALA A 143 -2.96 -3.53 16.63
CA ALA A 143 -1.80 -3.19 17.46
C ALA A 143 -0.52 -3.08 16.62
N ARG A 144 -0.38 -3.86 15.55
CA ARG A 144 0.77 -3.83 14.64
C ARG A 144 1.02 -2.47 13.98
N PHE A 145 -0.03 -1.65 13.78
CA PHE A 145 0.13 -0.30 13.23
C PHE A 145 0.85 0.67 14.16
N PHE A 146 0.85 0.39 15.46
CA PHE A 146 1.61 1.19 16.43
C PHE A 146 3.11 0.88 16.42
N ALA A 147 3.53 -0.24 15.83
CA ALA A 147 4.94 -0.68 15.81
C ALA A 147 5.79 -0.01 14.72
N SER A 148 5.21 0.65 13.71
CA SER A 148 5.92 1.13 12.51
C SER A 148 6.21 2.62 12.58
N ALA A 149 7.30 3.07 11.93
CA ALA A 149 7.67 4.49 11.84
C ALA A 149 6.68 5.30 11.01
N GLY A 150 6.12 4.69 9.98
CA GLY A 150 5.07 5.24 9.15
C GLY A 150 4.30 4.13 8.46
N ILE A 151 3.16 4.47 7.88
CA ILE A 151 2.22 3.51 7.32
C ILE A 151 1.75 3.99 5.95
N LEU A 152 2.01 3.18 4.93
CA LEU A 152 1.38 3.28 3.62
C LEU A 152 0.11 2.43 3.62
N ASN A 153 -1.06 3.06 3.52
CA ASN A 153 -2.34 2.35 3.42
C ASN A 153 -2.80 2.31 1.97
N ILE A 154 -3.04 1.12 1.48
CA ILE A 154 -3.67 0.85 0.19
C ILE A 154 -5.09 0.40 0.49
N GLN A 155 -6.07 1.18 0.06
CA GLN A 155 -7.48 0.88 0.25
C GLN A 155 -8.11 0.59 -1.10
N THR A 156 -8.69 -0.60 -1.24
CA THR A 156 -9.35 -1.01 -2.49
C THR A 156 -10.79 -0.49 -2.55
N LEU A 157 -11.32 -0.46 -3.76
CA LEU A 157 -12.68 -0.02 -4.03
C LEU A 157 -13.69 -0.85 -3.24
N THR A 158 -14.60 -0.15 -2.56
CA THR A 158 -15.80 -0.76 -2.00
C THR A 158 -16.92 -0.52 -3.00
N PRO A 159 -17.63 -1.56 -3.47
CA PRO A 159 -18.60 -1.41 -4.53
C PRO A 159 -19.80 -0.56 -4.10
N HIS A 160 -20.22 0.32 -5.00
CA HIS A 160 -21.41 1.16 -4.84
C HIS A 160 -22.29 1.01 -6.08
N PHE A 161 -23.53 0.62 -5.88
CA PHE A 161 -24.48 0.33 -6.97
C PHE A 161 -25.57 1.40 -7.03
N LYS A 162 -25.97 1.75 -8.26
CA LYS A 162 -27.20 2.50 -8.52
C LYS A 162 -28.38 1.52 -8.53
N GLU A 163 -29.60 2.03 -8.22
CA GLU A 163 -30.78 1.17 -8.02
C GLU A 163 -31.04 0.15 -9.13
N ASP A 164 -30.75 0.49 -10.39
CA ASP A 164 -31.04 -0.37 -11.54
C ASP A 164 -29.78 -1.03 -12.17
N LYS A 165 -28.60 -0.92 -11.50
CA LYS A 165 -27.35 -1.45 -12.05
C LYS A 165 -26.60 -2.28 -11.01
N PRO A 166 -26.95 -3.58 -10.89
CA PRO A 166 -26.29 -4.47 -9.91
C PRO A 166 -24.90 -4.93 -10.34
N THR A 167 -24.49 -4.63 -11.59
CA THR A 167 -23.21 -5.06 -12.17
C THR A 167 -22.49 -3.88 -12.78
N ASN A 168 -21.20 -3.70 -12.41
CA ASN A 168 -20.28 -2.78 -13.06
C ASN A 168 -19.08 -3.58 -13.58
N ILE A 169 -18.66 -3.31 -14.81
CA ILE A 169 -17.49 -3.94 -15.43
C ILE A 169 -16.61 -2.83 -15.98
N ALA A 170 -15.32 -2.89 -15.67
CA ALA A 170 -14.30 -2.03 -16.25
C ALA A 170 -13.18 -2.90 -16.83
N ALA A 171 -12.89 -2.72 -18.12
CA ALA A 171 -11.75 -3.34 -18.78
C ALA A 171 -10.77 -2.24 -19.17
N GLU A 172 -9.49 -2.46 -18.93
CA GLU A 172 -8.43 -1.53 -19.27
C GLU A 172 -7.30 -2.27 -19.99
N PHE A 173 -6.74 -1.64 -21.01
CA PHE A 173 -5.59 -2.14 -21.72
C PHE A 173 -4.52 -1.05 -21.77
N LYS A 174 -3.36 -1.32 -21.16
CA LYS A 174 -2.20 -0.43 -21.19
C LYS A 174 -1.11 -1.06 -22.05
N THR A 175 -0.45 -0.23 -22.86
CA THR A 175 0.71 -0.62 -23.66
C THR A 175 1.74 0.49 -23.61
N GLY A 176 2.98 0.19 -23.90
CA GLY A 176 4.06 1.16 -23.81
C GLY A 176 5.37 0.65 -24.39
N SER A 177 6.45 1.36 -24.10
CA SER A 177 7.79 1.01 -24.54
C SER A 177 8.20 -0.37 -24.02
N TRP A 178 9.15 -0.98 -24.71
CA TRP A 178 9.80 -2.25 -24.34
C TRP A 178 8.82 -3.42 -24.25
N GLY A 179 7.90 -3.49 -25.21
CA GLY A 179 6.95 -4.59 -25.33
C GLY A 179 5.92 -4.65 -24.18
N LEU A 180 5.67 -3.54 -23.47
CA LEU A 180 4.71 -3.54 -22.37
C LEU A 180 3.29 -3.83 -22.88
N VAL A 181 2.68 -4.87 -22.33
CA VAL A 181 1.28 -5.26 -22.51
C VAL A 181 0.68 -5.51 -21.13
N ASN A 182 -0.42 -4.82 -20.80
CA ASN A 182 -1.04 -4.90 -19.48
C ASN A 182 -2.58 -4.80 -19.60
N PRO A 183 -3.28 -5.90 -19.95
CA PRO A 183 -4.73 -5.99 -19.84
C PRO A 183 -5.16 -6.17 -18.39
N SER A 184 -6.29 -5.58 -18.03
CA SER A 184 -6.94 -5.78 -16.74
C SER A 184 -8.46 -5.78 -16.85
N LEU A 185 -9.11 -6.47 -15.94
CA LEU A 185 -10.56 -6.57 -15.82
C LEU A 185 -10.97 -6.41 -14.37
N PHE A 186 -11.90 -5.51 -14.12
CA PHE A 186 -12.50 -5.29 -12.82
C PHE A 186 -14.02 -5.47 -12.90
N LEU A 187 -14.57 -6.30 -12.05
CA LEU A 187 -15.99 -6.61 -11.93
C LEU A 187 -16.48 -6.25 -10.53
N GLU A 188 -17.62 -5.56 -10.46
CA GLU A 188 -18.39 -5.38 -9.25
C GLU A 188 -19.78 -5.99 -9.46
N GLN A 189 -20.23 -6.80 -8.51
CA GLN A 189 -21.52 -7.44 -8.56
C GLN A 189 -22.27 -7.30 -7.24
N GLN A 190 -23.49 -6.76 -7.30
CA GLN A 190 -24.42 -6.80 -6.18
C GLN A 190 -25.15 -8.16 -6.22
N LEU A 191 -25.00 -8.95 -5.16
CA LEU A 191 -25.67 -10.25 -5.04
C LEU A 191 -27.08 -10.08 -4.47
N ASN A 192 -27.23 -9.18 -3.49
CA ASN A 192 -28.48 -8.75 -2.89
C ASN A 192 -28.28 -7.44 -2.11
N LYS A 193 -29.29 -6.95 -1.39
CA LYS A 193 -29.23 -5.71 -0.60
C LYS A 193 -28.12 -5.66 0.47
N LYS A 194 -27.65 -6.84 0.93
CA LYS A 194 -26.64 -6.95 1.99
C LYS A 194 -25.28 -7.40 1.48
N TRP A 195 -25.23 -8.15 0.38
CA TRP A 195 -24.02 -8.80 -0.11
C TRP A 195 -23.63 -8.27 -1.49
N SER A 196 -22.36 -8.00 -1.62
CA SER A 196 -21.73 -7.66 -2.90
C SER A 196 -20.35 -8.29 -3.00
N MET A 197 -19.84 -8.35 -4.21
CA MET A 197 -18.51 -8.87 -4.48
C MET A 197 -17.79 -8.02 -5.53
N THR A 198 -16.47 -8.08 -5.48
CA THR A 198 -15.60 -7.58 -6.55
C THR A 198 -14.63 -8.65 -6.99
N ALA A 199 -14.28 -8.64 -8.27
CA ALA A 199 -13.21 -9.46 -8.81
C ALA A 199 -12.30 -8.58 -9.69
N ASN A 200 -10.99 -8.71 -9.50
CA ASN A 200 -9.97 -8.00 -10.27
C ASN A 200 -8.97 -9.01 -10.83
N GLY A 201 -8.69 -8.92 -12.13
CA GLY A 201 -7.65 -9.68 -12.80
C GLY A 201 -6.77 -8.76 -13.61
N GLU A 202 -5.46 -8.95 -13.53
CA GLU A 202 -4.48 -8.18 -14.27
C GLU A 202 -3.31 -9.07 -14.67
N TRP A 203 -2.94 -9.01 -15.94
CA TRP A 203 -1.73 -9.62 -16.46
C TRP A 203 -0.83 -8.53 -17.03
N MET A 204 0.46 -8.65 -16.84
CA MET A 204 1.45 -7.71 -17.36
C MET A 204 2.64 -8.47 -17.90
N SER A 205 3.07 -8.13 -19.09
CA SER A 205 4.30 -8.62 -19.70
C SER A 205 5.08 -7.47 -20.31
N SER A 206 6.41 -7.54 -20.22
CA SER A 206 7.33 -6.62 -20.91
C SER A 206 8.65 -7.33 -21.16
N ASP A 207 9.29 -7.10 -22.31
CA ASP A 207 10.63 -7.59 -22.59
C ASP A 207 11.74 -6.79 -21.90
N GLY A 208 11.42 -5.54 -21.50
CA GLY A 208 12.32 -4.67 -20.76
C GLY A 208 13.61 -4.26 -21.50
N HIS A 209 13.74 -4.53 -22.80
CA HIS A 209 14.96 -4.32 -23.58
C HIS A 209 15.19 -2.85 -23.92
N TYR A 210 15.50 -2.02 -22.94
CA TYR A 210 15.74 -0.60 -23.16
C TYR A 210 17.18 -0.31 -23.63
N PRO A 211 17.38 0.69 -24.54
CA PRO A 211 18.70 1.11 -24.96
C PRO A 211 19.39 1.92 -23.84
N PHE A 212 20.69 1.76 -23.70
CA PHE A 212 21.53 2.56 -22.82
C PHE A 212 22.88 2.86 -23.44
N THR A 213 23.59 3.84 -22.91
CA THR A 213 24.93 4.20 -23.37
C THR A 213 25.93 3.79 -22.31
N LEU A 214 26.84 2.88 -22.69
CA LEU A 214 27.96 2.46 -21.86
C LEU A 214 29.16 3.35 -22.18
N ARG A 215 29.73 3.97 -21.16
CA ARG A 215 30.98 4.73 -21.23
C ARG A 215 32.06 4.01 -20.45
N TYR A 216 33.21 3.80 -21.08
CA TYR A 216 34.33 3.08 -20.47
C TYR A 216 35.66 3.64 -21.00
N GLY A 217 36.78 3.28 -20.35
CA GLY A 217 38.08 3.84 -20.62
C GLY A 217 38.55 4.80 -19.52
N ASN A 218 39.59 5.58 -19.82
CA ASN A 218 40.08 6.60 -18.91
C ASN A 218 39.73 8.02 -19.44
N ASP A 219 39.98 9.05 -18.65
CA ASP A 219 39.63 10.43 -19.01
C ASP A 219 40.29 10.94 -20.34
N ALA A 220 41.37 10.29 -20.80
CA ALA A 220 42.05 10.61 -22.03
C ALA A 220 41.51 9.83 -23.26
N ASP A 221 40.87 8.69 -23.05
CA ASP A 221 40.33 7.84 -24.11
C ASP A 221 38.98 7.21 -23.67
N VAL A 222 37.92 8.01 -23.75
CA VAL A 222 36.57 7.59 -23.41
C VAL A 222 35.95 6.87 -24.61
N GLN A 223 35.73 5.57 -24.47
CA GLN A 223 34.95 4.78 -25.41
C GLN A 223 33.47 4.86 -25.10
N VAL A 224 32.63 4.91 -26.14
CA VAL A 224 31.15 4.99 -26.00
C VAL A 224 30.53 3.92 -26.87
N SER A 225 29.76 3.01 -26.26
CA SER A 225 28.96 2.05 -26.98
C SER A 225 27.46 2.22 -26.69
N LYS A 226 26.60 1.94 -27.67
CA LYS A 226 25.14 1.89 -27.53
C LYS A 226 24.72 0.44 -27.41
N GLU A 227 24.19 0.09 -26.25
CA GLU A 227 23.82 -1.29 -25.89
C GLU A 227 22.31 -1.38 -25.65
N LYS A 228 21.78 -2.59 -25.65
CA LYS A 228 20.44 -2.89 -25.17
C LYS A 228 20.50 -3.74 -23.93
N ARG A 229 19.79 -3.35 -22.91
CA ARG A 229 19.67 -4.11 -21.67
C ARG A 229 19.04 -5.46 -21.95
N ARG A 230 19.61 -6.52 -21.41
CA ARG A 230 19.15 -7.91 -21.55
C ARG A 230 18.75 -8.46 -20.19
N ASN A 231 17.96 -9.54 -20.19
CA ASN A 231 17.48 -10.20 -18.98
C ASN A 231 16.73 -9.25 -18.04
N THR A 232 15.83 -8.44 -18.61
CA THR A 232 14.98 -7.45 -17.94
C THR A 232 13.51 -7.71 -18.20
N ASP A 233 13.22 -8.87 -18.82
CA ASP A 233 11.86 -9.32 -19.07
C ASP A 233 11.10 -9.56 -17.76
N VAL A 234 9.81 -9.35 -17.81
CA VAL A 234 8.90 -9.59 -16.69
C VAL A 234 7.56 -10.09 -17.18
N GLU A 235 7.02 -11.03 -16.43
CA GLU A 235 5.65 -11.47 -16.55
C GLU A 235 5.01 -11.54 -15.17
N ASN A 236 3.88 -10.85 -15.00
CA ASN A 236 3.13 -10.79 -13.73
C ASN A 236 1.67 -11.16 -13.96
N LEU A 237 1.11 -11.92 -13.02
CA LEU A 237 -0.31 -12.19 -12.93
C LEU A 237 -0.81 -11.79 -11.56
N ARG A 238 -1.92 -11.04 -11.51
CA ARG A 238 -2.63 -10.66 -10.28
C ARG A 238 -4.08 -11.07 -10.38
N ALA A 239 -4.60 -11.63 -9.32
CA ALA A 239 -6.02 -11.93 -9.21
C ALA A 239 -6.49 -11.63 -7.79
N GLU A 240 -7.67 -11.04 -7.68
CA GLU A 240 -8.25 -10.66 -6.41
C GLU A 240 -9.76 -10.86 -6.44
N ILE A 241 -10.31 -11.43 -5.38
CA ILE A 241 -11.76 -11.54 -5.18
C ILE A 241 -12.05 -11.02 -3.78
N SER A 242 -13.07 -10.15 -3.67
CA SER A 242 -13.53 -9.66 -2.37
C SER A 242 -15.04 -9.83 -2.25
N ALA A 243 -15.47 -10.24 -1.06
CA ALA A 243 -16.87 -10.27 -0.68
C ALA A 243 -17.12 -9.24 0.43
N PHE A 244 -18.22 -8.53 0.32
CA PHE A 244 -18.64 -7.49 1.27
C PHE A 244 -20.03 -7.82 1.77
N ALA A 245 -20.21 -7.77 3.09
CA ALA A 245 -21.50 -7.92 3.71
C ALA A 245 -21.80 -6.71 4.60
N ASN A 246 -22.84 -5.94 4.25
CA ASN A 246 -23.44 -4.92 5.09
C ASN A 246 -24.63 -5.57 5.81
N LEU A 247 -24.36 -6.25 6.94
CA LEU A 247 -25.38 -7.01 7.68
C LEU A 247 -26.40 -6.07 8.32
N SER A 248 -25.91 -4.87 8.73
CA SER A 248 -26.73 -3.72 9.15
C SER A 248 -25.90 -2.44 8.98
N ASP A 249 -26.47 -1.25 9.22
CA ASP A 249 -25.78 0.05 9.21
C ASP A 249 -24.61 0.11 10.22
N LYS A 250 -24.60 -0.79 11.20
CA LYS A 250 -23.59 -0.86 12.27
C LYS A 250 -22.73 -2.11 12.21
N GLU A 251 -22.92 -2.98 11.23
CA GLU A 251 -22.28 -4.27 11.17
C GLU A 251 -21.83 -4.61 9.75
N GLN A 252 -20.53 -4.74 9.57
CA GLN A 252 -19.88 -4.97 8.28
C GLN A 252 -18.90 -6.12 8.37
N TRP A 253 -18.87 -6.92 7.33
CA TRP A 253 -17.89 -7.97 7.16
C TRP A 253 -17.30 -7.91 5.75
N ARG A 254 -16.00 -8.15 5.66
CA ARG A 254 -15.24 -8.22 4.40
C ARG A 254 -14.39 -9.48 4.40
N LEU A 255 -14.36 -10.14 3.26
CA LEU A 255 -13.46 -11.26 2.99
C LEU A 255 -12.74 -10.97 1.68
N LYS A 256 -11.44 -11.23 1.63
CA LYS A 256 -10.62 -11.03 0.44
C LYS A 256 -9.68 -12.20 0.25
N ALA A 257 -9.58 -12.68 -0.99
CA ALA A 257 -8.54 -13.57 -1.47
C ALA A 257 -7.71 -12.84 -2.54
N TYR A 258 -6.41 -12.94 -2.43
CA TYR A 258 -5.43 -12.30 -3.32
C TYR A 258 -4.41 -13.33 -3.80
N TYR A 259 -4.08 -13.27 -5.08
CA TYR A 259 -3.02 -14.04 -5.71
C TYR A 259 -2.11 -13.13 -6.52
N TYR A 260 -0.82 -13.34 -6.44
CA TYR A 260 0.20 -12.70 -7.24
C TYR A 260 1.25 -13.72 -7.65
N GLN A 261 1.66 -13.69 -8.91
CA GLN A 261 2.78 -14.42 -9.43
C GLN A 261 3.61 -13.49 -10.31
N SER A 262 4.92 -13.60 -10.22
CA SER A 262 5.89 -12.89 -11.07
C SER A 262 7.02 -13.83 -11.47
N SER A 263 7.45 -13.69 -12.72
CA SER A 263 8.73 -14.22 -13.20
C SER A 263 9.48 -13.09 -13.87
N ARG A 264 10.75 -12.89 -13.51
CA ARG A 264 11.55 -11.77 -14.03
C ARG A 264 13.02 -12.13 -14.18
N GLY A 265 13.61 -11.65 -15.26
CA GLY A 265 15.05 -11.65 -15.43
C GLY A 265 15.71 -10.63 -14.48
N LEU A 266 16.88 -10.94 -13.98
CA LEU A 266 17.71 -10.06 -13.17
C LEU A 266 18.95 -9.66 -13.95
N PRO A 267 19.02 -8.42 -14.45
CA PRO A 267 20.18 -7.97 -15.21
C PRO A 267 21.38 -7.74 -14.28
N ASN A 268 22.56 -8.18 -14.69
CA ASN A 268 23.81 -7.87 -13.99
C ASN A 268 24.18 -6.38 -14.10
N ALA A 269 25.22 -5.98 -13.34
CA ALA A 269 25.88 -4.69 -13.56
C ALA A 269 26.37 -4.58 -15.01
N THR A 270 26.25 -3.41 -15.61
CA THR A 270 26.78 -3.12 -16.94
C THR A 270 28.30 -2.91 -16.86
N THR A 271 29.05 -3.98 -17.11
CA THR A 271 30.50 -3.92 -17.19
C THR A 271 30.97 -4.38 -18.57
N LEU A 272 32.16 -3.94 -18.99
CA LEU A 272 32.73 -4.16 -20.34
C LEU A 272 32.75 -5.63 -20.80
N TYR A 273 32.81 -6.57 -19.87
CA TYR A 273 32.99 -7.98 -20.17
C TYR A 273 31.85 -8.86 -19.68
N TYR A 274 30.76 -8.26 -19.12
CA TYR A 274 29.66 -8.99 -18.51
C TYR A 274 28.34 -8.28 -18.81
N ASP A 275 27.88 -8.39 -20.04
CA ASP A 275 26.61 -7.77 -20.48
C ASP A 275 25.40 -8.72 -20.40
N PHE A 276 25.66 -10.00 -20.09
CA PHE A 276 24.64 -11.04 -20.10
C PHE A 276 24.52 -11.75 -18.77
N SER A 277 23.36 -11.69 -18.15
CA SER A 277 22.95 -12.48 -16.98
C SER A 277 21.84 -13.44 -17.39
N ARG A 278 21.83 -14.64 -16.81
CA ARG A 278 20.72 -15.62 -16.90
C ARG A 278 20.00 -15.77 -15.55
N GLN A 279 20.26 -14.84 -14.63
CA GLN A 279 19.59 -14.86 -13.34
C GLN A 279 18.11 -14.63 -13.50
N ASN A 280 17.31 -15.40 -12.79
CA ASN A 280 15.87 -15.30 -12.77
C ASN A 280 15.34 -15.28 -11.33
N LEU A 281 14.29 -14.52 -11.12
CA LEU A 281 13.57 -14.46 -9.84
C LEU A 281 12.09 -14.72 -10.07
N GLN A 282 11.58 -15.73 -9.38
CA GLN A 282 10.15 -16.05 -9.36
C GLN A 282 9.58 -15.77 -7.98
N ASP A 283 8.46 -15.07 -7.96
CA ASP A 283 7.72 -14.78 -6.73
C ASP A 283 6.28 -15.28 -6.88
N LYS A 284 5.75 -15.90 -5.82
CA LYS A 284 4.31 -16.18 -5.69
C LYS A 284 3.85 -15.74 -4.31
N ASN A 285 2.72 -15.07 -4.25
CA ASN A 285 2.12 -14.66 -3.00
C ASN A 285 0.62 -14.87 -3.01
N THR A 286 0.11 -15.50 -1.99
CA THR A 286 -1.33 -15.68 -1.79
C THR A 286 -1.68 -15.29 -0.37
N PHE A 287 -2.75 -14.52 -0.21
CA PHE A 287 -3.31 -14.31 1.11
C PHE A 287 -4.85 -14.35 1.08
N ILE A 288 -5.40 -14.80 2.19
CA ILE A 288 -6.81 -14.70 2.50
C ILE A 288 -6.93 -13.87 3.77
N GLN A 289 -7.74 -12.82 3.73
CA GLN A 289 -7.96 -11.95 4.87
C GLN A 289 -9.44 -11.70 5.09
N SER A 290 -9.84 -11.64 6.36
CA SER A 290 -11.20 -11.36 6.80
C SER A 290 -11.19 -10.23 7.82
N GLN A 291 -12.13 -9.32 7.72
CA GLN A 291 -12.32 -8.23 8.66
C GLN A 291 -13.79 -8.10 9.01
N TYR A 292 -14.09 -8.10 10.29
CA TYR A 292 -15.43 -7.89 10.84
C TYR A 292 -15.43 -6.68 11.75
N LYS A 293 -16.40 -5.78 11.58
CA LYS A 293 -16.57 -4.56 12.38
C LYS A 293 -18.02 -4.46 12.82
N LYS A 294 -18.22 -4.16 14.11
CA LYS A 294 -19.56 -3.95 14.70
C LYS A 294 -19.57 -2.78 15.67
N GLU A 295 -20.57 -1.91 15.51
CA GLU A 295 -20.91 -0.87 16.47
C GLU A 295 -22.02 -1.37 17.39
N PHE A 296 -21.68 -1.83 18.60
CA PHE A 296 -22.67 -2.30 19.57
C PHE A 296 -23.53 -1.16 20.11
N SER A 297 -22.93 0.02 20.24
CA SER A 297 -23.59 1.25 20.70
C SER A 297 -22.84 2.48 20.19
N ARG A 298 -23.39 3.68 20.44
CA ARG A 298 -22.64 4.94 20.17
C ARG A 298 -21.29 5.00 20.89
N LYS A 299 -21.12 4.28 22.01
CA LYS A 299 -19.91 4.26 22.84
C LYS A 299 -18.96 3.14 22.44
N TRP A 300 -19.44 1.96 22.04
CA TRP A 300 -18.63 0.77 21.82
C TRP A 300 -18.58 0.36 20.35
N VAL A 301 -17.38 0.26 19.82
CA VAL A 301 -17.08 -0.29 18.49
C VAL A 301 -16.06 -1.40 18.65
N PHE A 302 -16.28 -2.51 17.97
CA PHE A 302 -15.38 -3.65 17.94
C PHE A 302 -15.00 -3.99 16.51
N GLN A 303 -13.75 -4.39 16.31
CA GLN A 303 -13.25 -4.90 15.05
C GLN A 303 -12.34 -6.10 15.30
N THR A 304 -12.46 -7.12 14.46
CA THR A 304 -11.51 -8.22 14.41
C THR A 304 -11.04 -8.42 12.97
N SER A 305 -9.78 -8.86 12.84
CA SER A 305 -9.18 -9.15 11.54
C SER A 305 -8.38 -10.44 11.63
N ALA A 306 -8.49 -11.27 10.62
CA ALA A 306 -7.72 -12.50 10.47
C ALA A 306 -7.07 -12.53 9.09
N LYS A 307 -5.86 -13.08 8.99
CA LYS A 307 -5.15 -13.26 7.72
C LYS A 307 -4.31 -14.53 7.76
N TRP A 308 -4.35 -15.25 6.66
CA TRP A 308 -3.36 -16.24 6.29
C TRP A 308 -2.62 -15.75 5.05
N ASN A 309 -1.30 -15.80 5.08
CA ASN A 309 -0.44 -15.45 3.95
C ASN A 309 0.55 -16.58 3.68
N TRP A 310 0.73 -16.89 2.41
CA TRP A 310 1.76 -17.79 1.91
C TRP A 310 2.57 -17.09 0.83
N SER A 311 3.88 -17.23 0.88
CA SER A 311 4.79 -16.67 -0.12
C SER A 311 5.83 -17.72 -0.51
N TYR A 312 6.16 -17.71 -1.78
CA TYR A 312 7.23 -18.49 -2.38
C TYR A 312 8.11 -17.56 -3.18
N GLN A 313 9.41 -17.71 -3.03
CA GLN A 313 10.42 -17.04 -3.82
C GLN A 313 11.45 -18.06 -4.29
N ASN A 314 11.81 -18.03 -5.57
CA ASN A 314 12.86 -18.85 -6.15
C ASN A 314 13.84 -17.95 -6.90
N TYR A 315 15.10 -18.00 -6.52
CA TYR A 315 16.21 -17.35 -7.19
C TYR A 315 17.07 -18.39 -7.89
N GLN A 316 17.28 -18.17 -9.19
CA GLN A 316 18.10 -19.03 -10.04
C GLN A 316 19.25 -18.22 -10.65
N ASP A 317 20.46 -18.76 -10.55
CA ASP A 317 21.66 -18.26 -11.24
C ASP A 317 22.43 -19.45 -11.84
N PRO A 318 22.19 -19.78 -13.12
CA PRO A 318 22.88 -20.89 -13.78
C PRO A 318 24.38 -20.67 -13.93
N ASP A 319 24.85 -19.42 -13.86
CA ASP A 319 26.22 -19.02 -14.08
C ASP A 319 27.03 -18.89 -12.77
N ALA A 320 26.36 -19.06 -11.60
CA ALA A 320 27.05 -19.00 -10.33
C ALA A 320 28.12 -20.12 -10.19
N LEU A 321 29.31 -19.73 -9.77
CA LEU A 321 30.44 -20.66 -9.56
C LEU A 321 30.24 -21.38 -8.22
N THR A 322 29.45 -22.44 -8.22
CA THR A 322 29.24 -23.32 -7.08
C THR A 322 29.77 -24.73 -7.35
N SER A 323 29.99 -25.53 -6.31
CA SER A 323 30.45 -26.92 -6.44
C SER A 323 29.52 -27.84 -7.24
N VAL A 324 28.24 -27.46 -7.34
CA VAL A 324 27.19 -28.22 -8.08
C VAL A 324 26.84 -27.59 -9.43
N GLY A 325 27.47 -26.46 -9.79
CA GLY A 325 27.18 -25.70 -11.02
C GLY A 325 25.85 -24.96 -10.93
N GLY A 326 25.91 -23.60 -10.82
CA GLY A 326 24.73 -22.75 -10.65
C GLY A 326 24.19 -22.69 -9.23
N THR A 327 23.16 -21.86 -9.06
CA THR A 327 22.40 -21.68 -7.81
C THR A 327 20.90 -21.76 -8.11
N ASP A 328 20.17 -22.50 -7.27
CA ASP A 328 18.70 -22.61 -7.31
C ASP A 328 18.17 -22.63 -5.88
N ASN A 329 17.83 -21.42 -5.36
CA ASN A 329 17.42 -21.22 -3.99
C ASN A 329 15.93 -20.93 -3.91
N SER A 330 15.19 -21.75 -3.18
CA SER A 330 13.76 -21.59 -2.94
C SER A 330 13.46 -21.30 -1.48
N TYR A 331 12.62 -20.31 -1.26
CA TYR A 331 12.18 -19.87 0.08
C TYR A 331 10.68 -19.93 0.18
N TYR A 332 10.19 -20.44 1.30
CA TYR A 332 8.76 -20.58 1.61
C TYR A 332 8.47 -19.85 2.92
N GLN A 333 7.50 -18.95 2.91
CA GLN A 333 7.07 -18.22 4.09
C GLN A 333 5.58 -18.43 4.33
N GLN A 334 5.18 -18.47 5.60
CA GLN A 334 3.77 -18.43 5.99
C GLN A 334 3.57 -17.48 7.16
N GLU A 335 2.44 -16.80 7.15
CA GLU A 335 1.97 -15.99 8.27
C GLU A 335 0.52 -16.36 8.60
N TYR A 336 0.28 -16.60 9.88
CA TYR A 336 -1.05 -16.63 10.48
C TYR A 336 -1.16 -15.41 11.38
N TYR A 337 -2.19 -14.60 11.18
CA TYR A 337 -2.38 -13.34 11.88
C TYR A 337 -3.82 -13.21 12.35
N LEU A 338 -3.99 -12.77 13.61
CA LEU A 338 -5.27 -12.46 14.21
C LEU A 338 -5.14 -11.14 14.98
N SER A 339 -6.15 -10.28 14.86
CA SER A 339 -6.24 -9.01 15.56
C SER A 339 -7.64 -8.80 16.12
N ALA A 340 -7.71 -8.20 17.30
CA ALA A 340 -8.94 -7.72 17.91
C ALA A 340 -8.71 -6.30 18.44
N SER A 341 -9.64 -5.39 18.13
CA SER A 341 -9.60 -3.99 18.56
C SER A 341 -10.95 -3.57 19.10
N ALA A 342 -10.96 -2.89 20.24
CA ALA A 342 -12.14 -2.29 20.85
C ALA A 342 -11.93 -0.79 21.02
N LEU A 343 -12.92 0.01 20.66
CA LEU A 343 -12.97 1.46 20.88
C LEU A 343 -14.07 1.77 21.88
N TYR A 344 -13.75 2.58 22.86
CA TYR A 344 -14.70 3.12 23.84
C TYR A 344 -14.70 4.63 23.81
N ARG A 345 -15.85 5.25 23.49
CA ARG A 345 -16.07 6.71 23.53
C ARG A 345 -16.68 7.08 24.87
N ILE A 346 -15.91 7.71 25.75
CA ILE A 346 -16.42 8.20 27.05
C ILE A 346 -17.32 9.41 26.78
N TRP A 347 -16.77 10.39 26.03
CA TRP A 347 -17.46 11.59 25.58
C TRP A 347 -17.29 11.75 24.07
N ASN A 348 -17.93 12.72 23.46
CA ASN A 348 -17.81 12.98 22.03
C ASN A 348 -16.37 13.35 21.63
N ASN A 349 -15.61 13.91 22.55
CA ASN A 349 -14.25 14.38 22.34
C ASN A 349 -13.16 13.48 22.97
N LEU A 350 -13.52 12.49 23.78
CA LEU A 350 -12.55 11.61 24.44
C LEU A 350 -12.88 10.14 24.15
N SER A 351 -11.89 9.44 23.62
CA SER A 351 -11.99 8.03 23.26
C SER A 351 -10.75 7.27 23.69
N PHE A 352 -10.93 6.00 24.04
CA PHE A 352 -9.86 5.06 24.30
C PHE A 352 -10.01 3.84 23.40
N SER A 353 -8.88 3.20 23.07
CA SER A 353 -8.88 1.92 22.35
C SER A 353 -7.91 0.95 22.99
N LEU A 354 -8.28 -0.32 22.93
CA LEU A 354 -7.43 -1.44 23.25
C LEU A 354 -7.39 -2.34 22.01
N SER A 355 -6.18 -2.66 21.57
CA SER A 355 -5.97 -3.54 20.42
C SER A 355 -4.95 -4.61 20.77
N THR A 356 -5.20 -5.84 20.35
CA THR A 356 -4.27 -6.95 20.55
C THR A 356 -4.15 -7.77 19.27
N ASP A 357 -2.90 -8.12 18.93
CA ASP A 357 -2.55 -8.86 17.73
C ASP A 357 -1.69 -10.06 18.10
N GLY A 358 -1.99 -11.21 17.51
CA GLY A 358 -1.16 -12.41 17.54
C GLY A 358 -0.72 -12.78 16.13
N SER A 359 0.53 -13.17 15.96
CA SER A 359 1.00 -13.73 14.69
C SER A 359 2.03 -14.83 14.85
N ILE A 360 2.00 -15.76 13.88
CA ILE A 360 2.97 -16.83 13.72
C ILE A 360 3.56 -16.68 12.33
N ASN A 361 4.89 -16.48 12.25
CA ASN A 361 5.61 -16.41 10.99
C ASN A 361 6.59 -17.58 10.92
N THR A 362 6.56 -18.31 9.81
CA THR A 362 7.48 -19.42 9.54
C THR A 362 8.21 -19.19 8.24
N MET A 363 9.45 -19.66 8.17
CA MET A 363 10.24 -19.67 6.95
C MET A 363 10.95 -21.00 6.79
N ASN A 364 11.01 -21.48 5.55
CA ASN A 364 11.77 -22.66 5.15
C ASN A 364 12.47 -22.40 3.82
N ALA A 365 13.54 -23.14 3.54
CA ALA A 365 14.29 -23.06 2.30
C ALA A 365 14.82 -24.45 1.89
N ASN A 366 15.19 -24.60 0.61
CA ASN A 366 15.86 -25.80 0.11
C ASN A 366 17.38 -25.80 0.37
N LEU A 367 17.89 -24.84 1.15
CA LEU A 367 19.29 -24.74 1.50
C LEU A 367 19.69 -25.82 2.51
N GLN A 368 20.93 -26.33 2.37
CA GLN A 368 21.48 -27.32 3.29
C GLN A 368 21.59 -26.69 4.70
N ASN A 369 21.10 -27.42 5.72
CA ASN A 369 21.13 -26.98 7.12
C ASN A 369 20.38 -25.64 7.40
N PHE A 370 19.40 -25.27 6.58
CA PHE A 370 18.63 -24.08 6.81
C PHE A 370 17.95 -24.09 8.19
N VAL A 371 18.03 -22.96 8.90
CA VAL A 371 17.60 -22.83 10.30
C VAL A 371 16.11 -23.07 10.51
N SER A 372 15.26 -22.83 9.50
CA SER A 372 13.79 -22.96 9.51
C SER A 372 13.17 -22.28 10.75
N PRO A 373 13.28 -20.95 10.85
CA PRO A 373 12.81 -20.21 12.02
C PRO A 373 11.29 -20.13 12.08
N THR A 374 10.77 -20.07 13.32
CA THR A 374 9.37 -19.79 13.63
C THR A 374 9.33 -18.69 14.67
N ARG A 375 8.63 -17.58 14.34
CA ARG A 375 8.45 -16.41 15.20
C ARG A 375 7.01 -16.31 15.66
N TYR A 376 6.81 -16.25 16.96
CA TYR A 376 5.53 -15.96 17.62
C TYR A 376 5.58 -14.53 18.11
N SER A 377 4.65 -13.68 17.64
CA SER A 377 4.60 -12.28 18.06
C SER A 377 3.25 -11.98 18.69
N TRP A 378 3.28 -11.31 19.84
CA TRP A 378 2.12 -10.81 20.52
C TRP A 378 2.30 -9.32 20.79
N LEU A 379 1.38 -8.49 20.27
CA LEU A 379 1.39 -7.06 20.43
C LEU A 379 0.09 -6.61 21.09
N THR A 380 0.20 -5.71 22.07
CA THR A 380 -0.98 -5.12 22.70
C THR A 380 -0.79 -3.61 22.81
N ALA A 381 -1.69 -2.84 22.23
CA ALA A 381 -1.67 -1.39 22.23
C ALA A 381 -2.86 -0.85 23.03
N PHE A 382 -2.59 0.04 23.97
CA PHE A 382 -3.59 0.89 24.60
C PHE A 382 -3.39 2.31 24.11
N ALA A 383 -4.45 2.98 23.64
CA ALA A 383 -4.37 4.33 23.12
C ALA A 383 -5.56 5.17 23.56
N GLY A 384 -5.29 6.46 23.80
CA GLY A 384 -6.28 7.48 24.12
C GLY A 384 -6.22 8.62 23.12
N LYS A 385 -7.35 9.23 22.81
CA LYS A 385 -7.46 10.39 21.93
C LYS A 385 -8.45 11.40 22.48
N TYR A 386 -8.00 12.65 22.55
CA TYR A 386 -8.83 13.80 22.87
C TYR A 386 -8.84 14.77 21.67
N VAL A 387 -10.02 15.24 21.27
CA VAL A 387 -10.18 16.15 20.13
C VAL A 387 -11.15 17.25 20.51
N ASN A 388 -10.72 18.50 20.38
CA ASN A 388 -11.59 19.66 20.36
C ASN A 388 -11.17 20.60 19.22
N GLU A 389 -11.77 21.78 19.13
CA GLU A 389 -11.47 22.77 18.09
C GLU A 389 -10.00 23.23 18.08
N TRP A 390 -9.37 23.32 19.25
CA TRP A 390 -8.04 23.87 19.49
C TRP A 390 -6.94 22.82 19.54
N VAL A 391 -7.29 21.63 20.03
CA VAL A 391 -6.31 20.60 20.37
C VAL A 391 -6.76 19.24 19.86
N THR A 392 -5.84 18.55 19.18
CA THR A 392 -5.92 17.10 19.00
C THR A 392 -4.73 16.48 19.72
N LEU A 393 -5.02 15.69 20.75
CA LEU A 393 -4.03 14.95 21.53
C LEU A 393 -4.27 13.46 21.35
N SER A 394 -3.22 12.69 21.06
CA SER A 394 -3.26 11.24 21.12
C SER A 394 -2.01 10.71 21.85
N ALA A 395 -2.23 9.70 22.68
CA ALA A 395 -1.16 8.99 23.36
C ALA A 395 -1.42 7.49 23.27
N SER A 396 -0.35 6.71 23.17
CA SER A 396 -0.46 5.24 23.15
C SER A 396 0.78 4.59 23.74
N ALA A 397 0.61 3.36 24.22
CA ALA A 397 1.68 2.49 24.65
C ALA A 397 1.49 1.13 23.97
N LEU A 398 2.54 0.64 23.30
CA LEU A 398 2.59 -0.66 22.66
C LEU A 398 3.48 -1.60 23.46
N ALA A 399 2.90 -2.68 23.98
CA ALA A 399 3.65 -3.81 24.51
C ALA A 399 3.88 -4.84 23.42
N THR A 400 5.14 -5.21 23.21
CA THR A 400 5.56 -6.22 22.22
C THR A 400 6.24 -7.37 22.96
N VAL A 401 5.78 -8.60 22.68
CA VAL A 401 6.39 -9.84 23.15
C VAL A 401 6.64 -10.71 21.93
N ILE A 402 7.91 -11.12 21.74
CA ILE A 402 8.31 -11.97 20.62
C ILE A 402 9.09 -13.15 21.18
N ASN A 403 8.69 -14.34 20.76
CA ASN A 403 9.37 -15.59 21.03
C ASN A 403 9.77 -16.22 19.72
N GLU A 404 11.02 -16.66 19.62
CA GLU A 404 11.55 -17.24 18.40
C GLU A 404 12.08 -18.64 18.64
N LYS A 405 11.79 -19.56 17.73
CA LYS A 405 12.27 -20.92 17.73
C LYS A 405 12.95 -21.22 16.39
N ALA A 406 13.95 -22.03 16.41
CA ALA A 406 14.62 -22.56 15.24
C ALA A 406 14.53 -24.08 15.24
N LYS A 407 14.31 -24.69 14.07
CA LYS A 407 14.30 -26.15 13.94
C LYS A 407 15.73 -26.70 13.96
N ASN A 408 16.64 -25.98 13.29
CA ASN A 408 18.07 -26.32 13.23
C ASN A 408 18.87 -25.14 13.79
N GLY A 409 19.91 -25.39 14.58
CA GLY A 409 20.75 -24.34 15.14
C GLY A 409 20.13 -23.54 16.30
N GLY A 410 20.69 -22.39 16.58
CA GLY A 410 20.26 -21.49 17.66
C GLY A 410 19.17 -20.50 17.19
N SER A 411 18.22 -20.16 18.07
CA SER A 411 17.24 -19.09 17.83
C SER A 411 17.74 -17.74 18.34
N ALA A 412 17.23 -16.64 17.79
CA ALA A 412 17.54 -15.27 18.24
C ALA A 412 17.00 -14.92 19.63
N GLY A 413 16.21 -15.82 20.24
CA GLY A 413 15.71 -15.68 21.61
C GLY A 413 14.41 -14.90 21.74
N ASN A 414 14.14 -14.43 22.96
CA ASN A 414 12.89 -13.78 23.31
C ASN A 414 13.11 -12.29 23.54
N HIS A 415 12.17 -11.48 23.05
CA HIS A 415 12.23 -10.03 23.18
C HIS A 415 10.95 -9.48 23.80
N ARG A 416 11.11 -8.51 24.71
CA ARG A 416 9.98 -7.77 25.30
C ARG A 416 10.30 -6.29 25.27
N LYS A 417 9.36 -5.48 24.79
CA LYS A 417 9.55 -4.03 24.69
C LYS A 417 8.24 -3.30 24.95
N LEU A 418 8.31 -2.18 25.63
CA LEU A 418 7.24 -1.20 25.75
C LEU A 418 7.64 0.05 24.98
N SER A 419 6.81 0.45 24.01
CA SER A 419 7.06 1.59 23.13
C SER A 419 5.96 2.63 23.29
N PRO A 420 6.25 3.76 23.99
CA PRO A 420 5.30 4.85 24.13
C PRO A 420 5.28 5.76 22.90
N ASN A 421 4.14 6.41 22.68
CA ASN A 421 3.95 7.43 21.67
C ASN A 421 3.02 8.52 22.18
N VAL A 422 3.33 9.77 21.86
CA VAL A 422 2.48 10.94 22.14
C VAL A 422 2.51 11.84 20.92
N SER A 423 1.36 12.36 20.52
CA SER A 423 1.25 13.37 19.47
C SER A 423 0.23 14.44 19.85
N ILE A 424 0.54 15.68 19.52
CA ILE A 424 -0.31 16.84 19.79
C ILE A 424 -0.33 17.76 18.57
N SER A 425 -1.54 18.21 18.20
CA SER A 425 -1.76 19.27 17.23
C SER A 425 -2.53 20.40 17.88
N LEU A 426 -1.99 21.61 17.83
CA LEU A 426 -2.54 22.82 18.44
C LEU A 426 -2.95 23.79 17.32
N LYS A 427 -4.18 24.31 17.41
CA LYS A 427 -4.71 25.41 16.56
C LYS A 427 -4.84 26.67 17.43
N PRO A 428 -3.83 27.57 17.46
CA PRO A 428 -3.84 28.70 18.38
C PRO A 428 -4.83 29.81 18.01
N PHE A 429 -5.25 29.89 16.75
CA PHE A 429 -6.13 30.95 16.25
C PHE A 429 -7.44 30.39 15.69
N HIS A 430 -8.56 31.02 16.04
CA HIS A 430 -9.89 30.54 15.63
C HIS A 430 -10.13 30.68 14.11
N ASN A 431 -9.70 31.79 13.54
CA ASN A 431 -9.99 32.15 12.15
C ASN A 431 -8.90 31.70 11.15
N GLU A 432 -7.83 31.04 11.60
CA GLU A 432 -6.73 30.62 10.73
C GLU A 432 -6.47 29.12 10.87
N GLU A 433 -6.09 28.48 9.77
CA GLU A 433 -5.76 27.05 9.76
C GLU A 433 -4.31 26.76 10.17
N LEU A 434 -3.63 27.73 10.86
CA LEU A 434 -2.30 27.51 11.42
C LEU A 434 -2.35 26.46 12.53
N ARG A 435 -1.52 25.41 12.40
CA ARG A 435 -1.40 24.34 13.40
C ARG A 435 0.04 24.04 13.72
N PHE A 436 0.34 23.96 15.01
CA PHE A 436 1.62 23.43 15.51
C PHE A 436 1.44 21.95 15.84
N ARG A 437 2.37 21.10 15.32
CA ARG A 437 2.34 19.66 15.51
C ARG A 437 3.61 19.20 16.17
N PHE A 438 3.47 18.43 17.24
CA PHE A 438 4.57 17.80 17.97
C PHE A 438 4.25 16.33 18.12
N PHE A 439 5.22 15.47 17.92
CA PHE A 439 5.05 14.04 18.17
C PHE A 439 6.37 13.40 18.60
N TYR A 440 6.24 12.44 19.46
CA TYR A 440 7.29 11.54 19.92
C TYR A 440 6.80 10.11 19.72
N LYS A 441 7.65 9.22 19.19
CA LYS A 441 7.34 7.80 19.01
C LYS A 441 8.58 6.96 19.23
N ASP A 442 8.52 6.04 20.19
CA ASP A 442 9.48 4.94 20.33
C ASP A 442 9.09 3.81 19.39
N ILE A 443 10.03 3.32 18.59
CA ILE A 443 9.83 2.27 17.59
C ILE A 443 10.77 1.13 17.92
N PHE A 444 10.20 -0.07 18.06
CA PHE A 444 10.94 -1.30 18.17
C PHE A 444 10.59 -2.23 17.03
N ARG A 445 11.60 -2.69 16.33
CA ARG A 445 11.49 -3.69 15.28
C ARG A 445 12.48 -4.82 15.54
N LEU A 446 11.99 -6.04 15.49
CA LEU A 446 12.89 -7.20 15.45
C LEU A 446 13.47 -7.32 14.04
N PRO A 447 14.78 -7.64 13.90
CA PRO A 447 15.40 -7.92 12.60
C PRO A 447 14.65 -9.00 11.81
N SER A 448 14.78 -8.96 10.49
CA SER A 448 14.22 -9.97 9.60
C SER A 448 14.91 -11.33 9.78
N PHE A 449 14.35 -12.38 9.21
CA PHE A 449 15.01 -13.68 9.26
C PHE A 449 16.34 -13.69 8.51
N ASN A 450 16.45 -12.94 7.41
CA ASN A 450 17.73 -12.77 6.72
C ASN A 450 18.78 -12.04 7.58
N ASP A 451 18.35 -11.03 8.36
CA ASP A 451 19.28 -10.31 9.27
C ASP A 451 19.82 -11.23 10.39
N LEU A 452 19.02 -12.20 10.83
CA LEU A 452 19.34 -13.07 11.96
C LEU A 452 19.98 -14.41 11.55
N TYR A 453 19.60 -14.95 10.40
CA TYR A 453 19.91 -16.31 9.95
C TYR A 453 20.45 -16.35 8.53
N TYR A 454 21.16 -15.30 8.11
CA TYR A 454 21.76 -15.25 6.79
C TYR A 454 22.72 -16.45 6.57
N GLN A 455 22.53 -17.18 5.49
CA GLN A 455 23.37 -18.28 5.03
C GLN A 455 23.76 -18.07 3.57
#